data_ae1caf3dbcd3a6aa149c37c44d288dd6
#
_entry.id   ae1caf3dbcd3a6aa149c37c44d288dd6
#
_cell.length_a   1.000
_cell.length_b   1.000
_cell.length_c   1.000
_cell.angle_alpha   90.00
_cell.angle_beta   90.00
_cell.angle_gamma   90.00
#
_symmetry.space_group_name_H-M   'P 1'
#
loop_
_entity.id
_entity.type
_entity.pdbx_description
1 polymer ?
#
loop_
_entity_poly.entity_id
_entity_poly.type
_entity_poly.pdbx_seq_one_letter_code
_entity_poly.pdbx_strand_id
1 'polypeptide(L)'
;RRLRAELMSRIGKKPIPLPKGVTVKIEGDTVAVQGPKGKLDTHLPAGIKVQQQDGNLVAIRENDSQAAVHGLARALVNNAVEGVTKGWTRDLEIVGIGYRAEMKGKNTVVFSLGYSHLIEYPLPVGIEATVDPKQTKLSVTGIDRQKVGQVAAEMRSLRPPDPYKNKGVRYAGERLKKKVGKTGAK
;
A
#
# COMPACT_ATOMS: atom_id res chain seq x y z
N ARG A 1 2.47 -31.65 -19.96
CA ARG A 1 1.24 -30.87 -19.62
C ARG A 1 1.01 -30.77 -18.10
N ARG A 2 1.29 -31.81 -17.29
CA ARG A 2 1.14 -31.78 -15.81
C ARG A 2 2.08 -30.80 -15.13
N LEU A 3 3.31 -30.64 -15.56
CA LEU A 3 4.30 -29.70 -15.00
C LEU A 3 3.91 -28.22 -15.12
N ARG A 4 3.15 -27.83 -16.16
CA ARG A 4 2.68 -26.45 -16.34
C ARG A 4 1.56 -26.08 -15.35
N ALA A 5 0.66 -26.99 -15.01
CA ALA A 5 -0.44 -26.75 -14.07
C ALA A 5 0.07 -26.59 -12.63
N GLU A 6 1.13 -27.31 -12.22
CA GLU A 6 1.75 -27.16 -10.90
C GLU A 6 2.55 -25.86 -10.75
N LEU A 7 3.10 -25.32 -11.83
CA LEU A 7 3.89 -24.11 -11.83
C LEU A 7 3.06 -22.81 -11.71
N MET A 8 1.80 -22.81 -12.14
CA MET A 8 0.98 -21.60 -12.26
C MET A 8 0.31 -21.11 -10.97
N SER A 9 0.51 -21.73 -9.81
CA SER A 9 -0.13 -21.29 -8.56
C SER A 9 0.72 -21.49 -7.29
N ARG A 10 2.03 -21.34 -7.37
CA ARG A 10 2.92 -21.47 -6.20
C ARG A 10 2.55 -20.50 -5.07
N ILE A 11 2.14 -19.28 -5.42
CA ILE A 11 1.78 -18.24 -4.44
C ILE A 11 0.44 -18.57 -3.79
N GLY A 12 -0.57 -18.94 -4.56
CA GLY A 12 -1.92 -19.21 -4.05
C GLY A 12 -1.98 -20.40 -3.08
N LYS A 13 -1.21 -21.45 -3.32
CA LYS A 13 -1.12 -22.64 -2.46
C LYS A 13 -0.38 -22.42 -1.14
N LYS A 14 0.38 -21.31 -1.01
CA LYS A 14 1.19 -21.04 0.19
C LYS A 14 0.28 -20.67 1.37
N PRO A 15 0.31 -21.39 2.50
CA PRO A 15 -0.50 -21.05 3.66
C PRO A 15 -0.14 -19.67 4.20
N ILE A 16 -1.12 -19.00 4.80
CA ILE A 16 -0.96 -17.71 5.46
C ILE A 16 -0.97 -17.98 6.96
N PRO A 17 0.16 -17.81 7.66
CA PRO A 17 0.20 -18.01 9.10
C PRO A 17 -0.62 -16.94 9.81
N LEU A 18 -1.43 -17.34 10.78
CA LEU A 18 -2.17 -16.44 11.66
C LEU A 18 -1.32 -16.12 12.88
N PRO A 19 -0.88 -14.87 13.05
CA PRO A 19 -0.17 -14.44 14.26
C PRO A 19 -1.09 -14.51 15.48
N LYS A 20 -0.50 -14.66 16.67
CA LYS A 20 -1.25 -14.61 17.93
C LYS A 20 -1.99 -13.27 18.08
N GLY A 21 -3.27 -13.30 18.46
CA GLY A 21 -4.11 -12.12 18.61
C GLY A 21 -4.83 -11.67 17.34
N VAL A 22 -4.76 -12.43 16.25
CA VAL A 22 -5.57 -12.20 15.06
C VAL A 22 -6.72 -13.21 15.00
N THR A 23 -7.95 -12.70 14.84
CA THR A 23 -9.16 -13.50 14.61
C THR A 23 -9.66 -13.28 13.20
N VAL A 24 -10.13 -14.34 12.56
CA VAL A 24 -10.64 -14.29 11.20
C VAL A 24 -12.04 -14.85 11.17
N LYS A 25 -12.98 -14.12 10.56
CA LYS A 25 -14.33 -14.57 10.24
C LYS A 25 -14.48 -14.62 8.73
N ILE A 26 -14.98 -15.74 8.22
CA ILE A 26 -15.18 -15.96 6.79
C ILE A 26 -16.70 -15.96 6.56
N GLU A 27 -17.19 -14.99 5.80
CA GLU A 27 -18.60 -14.82 5.47
C GLU A 27 -18.77 -14.79 3.95
N GLY A 28 -18.99 -15.99 3.36
CA GLY A 28 -19.10 -16.13 1.91
C GLY A 28 -17.84 -15.64 1.18
N ASP A 29 -17.99 -14.57 0.41
CA ASP A 29 -16.90 -13.94 -0.38
C ASP A 29 -16.15 -12.84 0.38
N THR A 30 -16.44 -12.64 1.67
CA THR A 30 -15.76 -11.62 2.49
C THR A 30 -15.02 -12.28 3.64
N VAL A 31 -13.77 -11.88 3.82
CA VAL A 31 -12.92 -12.28 4.94
C VAL A 31 -12.72 -11.08 5.85
N ALA A 32 -13.32 -11.13 7.04
CA ALA A 32 -13.13 -10.13 8.08
C ALA A 32 -11.95 -10.55 8.97
N VAL A 33 -10.91 -9.72 9.00
CA VAL A 33 -9.70 -9.95 9.80
C VAL A 33 -9.64 -8.91 10.91
N GLN A 34 -9.56 -9.35 12.15
CA GLN A 34 -9.46 -8.48 13.31
C GLN A 34 -8.14 -8.75 14.04
N GLY A 35 -7.41 -7.69 14.37
CA GLY A 35 -6.13 -7.76 15.06
C GLY A 35 -5.92 -6.58 16.01
N PRO A 36 -4.71 -6.44 16.57
CA PRO A 36 -4.40 -5.41 17.57
C PRO A 36 -4.52 -3.98 17.05
N LYS A 37 -4.36 -3.75 15.73
CA LYS A 37 -4.46 -2.41 15.13
C LYS A 37 -5.85 -2.07 14.60
N GLY A 38 -6.78 -3.03 14.55
CA GLY A 38 -8.15 -2.79 14.11
C GLY A 38 -8.74 -3.97 13.34
N LYS A 39 -9.83 -3.68 12.62
CA LYS A 39 -10.56 -4.64 11.79
C LYS A 39 -10.48 -4.20 10.33
N LEU A 40 -10.31 -5.17 9.44
CA LEU A 40 -10.33 -4.96 7.99
C LEU A 40 -11.13 -6.06 7.31
N ASP A 41 -12.07 -5.66 6.46
CA ASP A 41 -12.87 -6.58 5.67
C ASP A 41 -12.29 -6.62 4.24
N THR A 42 -12.06 -7.83 3.72
CA THR A 42 -11.45 -8.07 2.42
C THR A 42 -12.39 -8.91 1.56
N HIS A 43 -12.75 -8.40 0.39
CA HIS A 43 -13.54 -9.15 -0.59
C HIS A 43 -12.65 -10.09 -1.39
N LEU A 44 -13.08 -11.33 -1.50
CA LEU A 44 -12.43 -12.36 -2.31
C LEU A 44 -12.92 -12.27 -3.76
N PRO A 45 -12.07 -12.52 -4.75
CA PRO A 45 -12.50 -12.72 -6.13
C PRO A 45 -13.43 -13.93 -6.24
N ALA A 46 -14.39 -13.85 -7.17
CA ALA A 46 -15.36 -14.91 -7.40
C ALA A 46 -14.69 -16.28 -7.64
N GLY A 47 -15.25 -17.33 -7.03
CA GLY A 47 -14.80 -18.72 -7.16
C GLY A 47 -13.57 -19.08 -6.31
N ILE A 48 -13.10 -18.20 -5.44
CA ILE A 48 -12.06 -18.50 -4.46
C ILE A 48 -12.67 -18.54 -3.07
N LYS A 49 -12.38 -19.60 -2.33
CA LYS A 49 -12.76 -19.78 -0.93
C LYS A 49 -11.52 -19.77 -0.05
N VAL A 50 -11.66 -19.31 1.16
CA VAL A 50 -10.60 -19.37 2.16
C VAL A 50 -11.06 -20.30 3.29
N GLN A 51 -10.17 -21.16 3.74
CA GLN A 51 -10.43 -22.07 4.87
C GLN A 51 -9.31 -21.93 5.89
N GLN A 52 -9.66 -22.11 7.15
CA GLN A 52 -8.69 -22.16 8.23
C GLN A 52 -8.30 -23.62 8.49
N GLN A 53 -7.02 -23.95 8.38
CA GLN A 53 -6.44 -25.28 8.62
C GLN A 53 -5.19 -25.12 9.52
N ASP A 54 -5.14 -25.85 10.60
CA ASP A 54 -3.97 -25.90 11.51
C ASP A 54 -3.41 -24.53 11.93
N GLY A 55 -4.30 -23.56 12.21
CA GLY A 55 -3.88 -22.19 12.56
C GLY A 55 -3.38 -21.33 11.40
N ASN A 56 -3.53 -21.81 10.17
CA ASN A 56 -3.20 -21.06 8.95
C ASN A 56 -4.46 -20.84 8.11
N LEU A 57 -4.43 -19.83 7.24
CA LEU A 57 -5.45 -19.66 6.20
C LEU A 57 -4.93 -20.23 4.87
N VAL A 58 -5.78 -20.99 4.20
CA VAL A 58 -5.49 -21.55 2.88
C VAL A 58 -6.56 -21.07 1.91
N ALA A 59 -6.13 -20.49 0.79
CA ALA A 59 -7.02 -20.15 -0.31
C ALA A 59 -7.23 -21.39 -1.19
N ILE A 60 -8.49 -21.67 -1.54
CA ILE A 60 -8.89 -22.81 -2.37
C ILE A 60 -9.62 -22.27 -3.59
N ARG A 61 -9.29 -22.80 -4.75
CA ARG A 61 -9.96 -22.51 -6.02
C ARG A 61 -10.84 -23.69 -6.45
N GLU A 62 -11.94 -23.40 -7.09
CA GLU A 62 -12.85 -24.43 -7.62
C GLU A 62 -12.34 -24.99 -8.96
N ASN A 63 -11.77 -24.14 -9.82
CA ASN A 63 -11.35 -24.48 -11.16
C ASN A 63 -9.95 -23.99 -11.51
N ASP A 64 -9.30 -24.64 -12.47
CA ASP A 64 -7.96 -24.24 -12.94
C ASP A 64 -7.93 -22.90 -13.69
N SER A 65 -9.05 -22.47 -14.29
CA SER A 65 -9.19 -21.15 -14.89
C SER A 65 -8.97 -20.01 -13.91
N GLN A 66 -9.18 -20.26 -12.61
CA GLN A 66 -9.04 -19.28 -11.53
C GLN A 66 -7.60 -19.19 -10.97
N ALA A 67 -6.62 -19.81 -11.63
CA ALA A 67 -5.23 -19.84 -11.17
C ALA A 67 -4.63 -18.42 -10.95
N ALA A 68 -4.98 -17.45 -11.80
CA ALA A 68 -4.53 -16.08 -11.70
C ALA A 68 -5.11 -15.37 -10.46
N VAL A 69 -6.43 -15.47 -10.26
CA VAL A 69 -7.14 -14.84 -9.13
C VAL A 69 -6.88 -15.55 -7.81
N HIS A 70 -6.50 -16.83 -7.83
CA HIS A 70 -6.09 -17.57 -6.64
C HIS A 70 -4.89 -16.92 -5.92
N GLY A 71 -3.87 -16.53 -6.69
CA GLY A 71 -2.72 -15.80 -6.15
C GLY A 71 -3.08 -14.42 -5.63
N LEU A 72 -4.00 -13.71 -6.31
CA LEU A 72 -4.51 -12.41 -5.88
C LEU A 72 -5.26 -12.52 -4.55
N ALA A 73 -6.22 -13.44 -4.43
CA ALA A 73 -6.98 -13.64 -3.19
C ALA A 73 -6.06 -13.92 -2.00
N ARG A 74 -5.11 -14.83 -2.17
CA ARG A 74 -4.11 -15.12 -1.13
C ARG A 74 -3.32 -13.87 -0.73
N ALA A 75 -2.89 -13.06 -1.70
CA ALA A 75 -2.13 -11.83 -1.43
C ALA A 75 -2.98 -10.78 -0.70
N LEU A 76 -4.26 -10.61 -1.07
CA LEU A 76 -5.18 -9.70 -0.39
C LEU A 76 -5.40 -10.08 1.08
N VAL A 77 -5.68 -11.36 1.35
CA VAL A 77 -5.86 -11.85 2.73
C VAL A 77 -4.57 -11.70 3.53
N ASN A 78 -3.41 -12.05 2.96
CA ASN A 78 -2.12 -11.85 3.64
C ASN A 78 -1.85 -10.38 3.96
N ASN A 79 -2.16 -9.47 3.04
CA ASN A 79 -2.01 -8.04 3.27
C ASN A 79 -2.93 -7.55 4.40
N ALA A 80 -4.15 -8.09 4.51
CA ALA A 80 -5.07 -7.77 5.60
C ALA A 80 -4.53 -8.27 6.95
N VAL A 81 -4.04 -9.51 7.02
CA VAL A 81 -3.44 -10.09 8.24
C VAL A 81 -2.22 -9.27 8.70
N GLU A 82 -1.33 -8.92 7.77
CA GLU A 82 -0.16 -8.05 8.08
C GLU A 82 -0.60 -6.64 8.49
N GLY A 83 -1.62 -6.09 7.83
CA GLY A 83 -2.14 -4.76 8.11
C GLY A 83 -2.72 -4.62 9.50
N VAL A 84 -3.53 -5.56 9.96
CA VAL A 84 -4.12 -5.53 11.31
C VAL A 84 -3.12 -5.87 12.42
N THR A 85 -1.96 -6.47 12.07
CA THR A 85 -0.89 -6.78 13.04
C THR A 85 0.16 -5.67 13.12
N LYS A 86 0.87 -5.43 12.03
CA LYS A 86 2.01 -4.50 11.95
C LYS A 86 1.58 -3.12 11.46
N GLY A 87 0.55 -3.07 10.61
CA GLY A 87 0.20 -1.90 9.81
C GLY A 87 1.11 -1.76 8.58
N TRP A 88 0.72 -0.86 7.70
CA TRP A 88 1.46 -0.50 6.51
C TRP A 88 1.94 0.93 6.62
N THR A 89 3.18 1.17 6.20
CA THR A 89 3.78 2.51 6.17
C THR A 89 4.34 2.78 4.78
N ARG A 90 4.16 3.99 4.30
CA ARG A 90 4.75 4.46 3.06
C ARG A 90 5.37 5.83 3.28
N ASP A 91 6.68 5.90 3.08
CA ASP A 91 7.44 7.13 3.29
C ASP A 91 7.59 7.90 1.98
N LEU A 92 7.39 9.20 2.06
CA LEU A 92 7.56 10.17 0.98
C LEU A 92 8.63 11.18 1.36
N GLU A 93 9.38 11.63 0.37
CA GLU A 93 10.37 12.71 0.49
C GLU A 93 9.97 13.90 -0.37
N ILE A 94 10.09 15.08 0.18
CA ILE A 94 9.80 16.33 -0.48
C ILE A 94 11.13 17.01 -0.77
N VAL A 95 11.45 17.17 -2.05
CA VAL A 95 12.72 17.72 -2.51
C VAL A 95 12.48 19.01 -3.26
N GLY A 96 13.10 20.09 -2.81
CA GLY A 96 13.02 21.40 -3.47
C GLY A 96 13.24 22.54 -2.46
N ILE A 97 13.80 23.65 -2.91
CA ILE A 97 13.99 24.83 -2.09
C ILE A 97 12.62 25.44 -1.78
N GLY A 98 12.27 25.57 -0.49
CA GLY A 98 10.97 26.06 -0.04
C GLY A 98 9.81 25.07 -0.16
N TYR A 99 10.06 23.81 -0.61
CA TYR A 99 9.04 22.78 -0.63
C TYR A 99 8.94 22.13 0.75
N ARG A 100 7.73 22.04 1.27
CA ARG A 100 7.47 21.51 2.61
C ARG A 100 6.07 20.92 2.73
N ALA A 101 5.88 20.07 3.72
CA ALA A 101 4.56 19.61 4.17
C ALA A 101 4.40 19.91 5.66
N GLU A 102 3.20 20.22 6.06
CA GLU A 102 2.83 20.49 7.45
C GLU A 102 1.50 19.77 7.77
N MET A 103 1.33 19.38 9.03
CA MET A 103 0.06 18.85 9.49
C MET A 103 -0.87 19.99 9.91
N LYS A 104 -2.07 20.06 9.33
CA LYS A 104 -3.15 20.95 9.77
C LYS A 104 -4.16 20.12 10.57
N GLY A 105 -4.00 20.12 11.88
CA GLY A 105 -4.77 19.22 12.74
C GLY A 105 -4.34 17.76 12.60
N LYS A 106 -5.28 16.83 12.79
CA LYS A 106 -5.01 15.38 12.73
C LYS A 106 -5.21 14.76 11.35
N ASN A 107 -6.08 15.35 10.53
CA ASN A 107 -6.62 14.70 9.34
C ASN A 107 -6.31 15.44 8.03
N THR A 108 -5.48 16.47 8.03
CA THR A 108 -5.16 17.22 6.81
C THR A 108 -3.67 17.48 6.73
N VAL A 109 -3.09 17.21 5.58
CA VAL A 109 -1.71 17.55 5.25
C VAL A 109 -1.73 18.74 4.31
N VAL A 110 -0.99 19.78 4.63
CA VAL A 110 -0.85 20.99 3.79
C VAL A 110 0.52 20.96 3.12
N PHE A 111 0.51 21.07 1.81
CA PHE A 111 1.71 21.06 0.99
C PHE A 111 2.01 22.46 0.43
N SER A 112 3.24 22.93 0.61
CA SER A 112 3.83 24.06 -0.10
C SER A 112 4.82 23.51 -1.14
N LEU A 113 4.42 23.46 -2.41
CA LEU A 113 5.19 22.82 -3.49
C LEU A 113 5.57 23.80 -4.61
N GLY A 114 5.67 25.11 -4.31
CA GLY A 114 6.03 26.13 -5.28
C GLY A 114 4.91 26.50 -6.25
N TYR A 115 3.67 26.28 -5.86
CA TYR A 115 2.48 26.85 -6.48
C TYR A 115 2.12 28.17 -5.76
N SER A 116 1.30 29.01 -6.38
CA SER A 116 0.81 30.27 -5.80
C SER A 116 -0.14 30.08 -4.62
N HIS A 117 -0.65 28.86 -4.42
CA HIS A 117 -1.54 28.48 -3.33
C HIS A 117 -1.02 27.25 -2.59
N LEU A 118 -1.43 27.07 -1.36
CA LEU A 118 -1.18 25.86 -0.58
C LEU A 118 -2.16 24.78 -1.01
N ILE A 119 -1.69 23.54 -1.05
CA ILE A 119 -2.52 22.39 -1.37
C ILE A 119 -2.90 21.70 -0.06
N GLU A 120 -4.18 21.70 0.28
CA GLU A 120 -4.71 20.97 1.44
C GLU A 120 -5.17 19.59 0.98
N TYR A 121 -4.61 18.54 1.58
CA TYR A 121 -4.96 17.15 1.30
C TYR A 121 -5.62 16.52 2.54
N PRO A 122 -6.95 16.28 2.51
CA PRO A 122 -7.64 15.60 3.60
C PRO A 122 -7.31 14.11 3.58
N LEU A 123 -6.97 13.55 4.74
CA LEU A 123 -6.69 12.12 4.90
C LEU A 123 -8.00 11.34 4.99
N PRO A 124 -8.16 10.24 4.26
CA PRO A 124 -9.30 9.36 4.40
C PRO A 124 -9.29 8.61 5.74
N VAL A 125 -10.46 8.14 6.15
CA VAL A 125 -10.64 7.39 7.40
C VAL A 125 -9.75 6.14 7.44
N GLY A 126 -9.03 5.97 8.55
CA GLY A 126 -8.12 4.83 8.78
C GLY A 126 -6.71 5.04 8.25
N ILE A 127 -6.39 6.25 7.79
CA ILE A 127 -5.03 6.66 7.40
C ILE A 127 -4.55 7.77 8.32
N GLU A 128 -3.33 7.62 8.79
CA GLU A 128 -2.61 8.62 9.58
C GLU A 128 -1.38 9.09 8.81
N ALA A 129 -1.01 10.34 8.98
CA ALA A 129 0.21 10.88 8.41
C ALA A 129 1.05 11.54 9.51
N THR A 130 2.35 11.39 9.41
CA THR A 130 3.31 12.05 10.29
C THR A 130 4.34 12.79 9.46
N VAL A 131 4.60 14.04 9.80
CA VAL A 131 5.58 14.90 9.13
C VAL A 131 6.79 15.06 10.03
N ASP A 132 7.98 14.92 9.45
CA ASP A 132 9.25 15.16 10.14
C ASP A 132 9.36 16.65 10.56
N PRO A 133 10.03 17.00 11.67
CA PRO A 133 10.29 18.38 12.08
C PRO A 133 10.93 19.25 10.99
N LYS A 134 11.69 18.65 10.07
CA LYS A 134 12.27 19.34 8.90
C LYS A 134 11.26 19.61 7.78
N GLN A 135 10.02 19.09 7.88
CA GLN A 135 8.95 19.26 6.90
C GLN A 135 9.26 18.72 5.48
N THR A 136 10.29 17.89 5.38
CA THR A 136 10.77 17.33 4.11
C THR A 136 10.50 15.84 3.96
N LYS A 137 10.08 15.16 5.03
CA LYS A 137 9.70 13.77 5.04
C LYS A 137 8.30 13.60 5.61
N LEU A 138 7.54 12.75 4.96
CA LEU A 138 6.16 12.43 5.33
C LEU A 138 5.99 10.92 5.33
N SER A 139 5.50 10.36 6.45
CA SER A 139 5.17 8.94 6.57
C SER A 139 3.66 8.78 6.62
N VAL A 140 3.11 7.98 5.70
CA VAL A 140 1.68 7.64 5.64
C VAL A 140 1.51 6.24 6.20
N THR A 141 0.67 6.09 7.23
CA THR A 141 0.44 4.81 7.93
C THR A 141 -1.04 4.43 7.92
N GLY A 142 -1.32 3.13 7.94
CA GLY A 142 -2.69 2.62 7.99
C GLY A 142 -2.72 1.10 8.05
N ILE A 143 -3.92 0.56 8.29
CA ILE A 143 -4.15 -0.89 8.32
C ILE A 143 -4.37 -1.48 6.93
N ASP A 144 -4.88 -0.68 5.99
CA ASP A 144 -5.18 -1.10 4.63
C ASP A 144 -4.06 -0.69 3.67
N ARG A 145 -3.33 -1.69 3.15
CA ARG A 145 -2.23 -1.49 2.19
C ARG A 145 -2.68 -0.73 0.94
N GLN A 146 -3.88 -1.01 0.45
CA GLN A 146 -4.42 -0.38 -0.75
C GLN A 146 -4.66 1.11 -0.51
N LYS A 147 -5.32 1.47 0.59
CA LYS A 147 -5.57 2.87 0.95
C LYS A 147 -4.27 3.64 1.21
N VAL A 148 -3.33 3.05 1.97
CA VAL A 148 -2.01 3.67 2.20
C VAL A 148 -1.28 3.91 0.88
N GLY A 149 -1.29 2.93 -0.03
CA GLY A 149 -0.68 3.06 -1.34
C GLY A 149 -1.33 4.13 -2.23
N GLN A 150 -2.66 4.19 -2.23
CA GLN A 150 -3.45 5.16 -2.98
C GLN A 150 -3.16 6.59 -2.51
N VAL A 151 -3.26 6.84 -1.19
CA VAL A 151 -2.98 8.15 -0.59
C VAL A 151 -1.54 8.61 -0.88
N ALA A 152 -0.57 7.72 -0.74
CA ALA A 152 0.81 8.03 -1.06
C ALA A 152 1.03 8.34 -2.56
N ALA A 153 0.34 7.65 -3.45
CA ALA A 153 0.38 7.90 -4.88
C ALA A 153 -0.27 9.25 -5.25
N GLU A 154 -1.39 9.59 -4.65
CA GLU A 154 -2.06 10.87 -4.83
C GLU A 154 -1.18 12.03 -4.34
N MET A 155 -0.61 11.93 -3.14
CA MET A 155 0.33 12.93 -2.62
C MET A 155 1.55 13.09 -3.53
N ARG A 156 2.10 11.99 -4.07
CA ARG A 156 3.19 12.06 -5.04
C ARG A 156 2.77 12.75 -6.34
N SER A 157 1.54 12.56 -6.78
CA SER A 157 1.01 13.16 -8.01
C SER A 157 0.78 14.67 -7.92
N LEU A 158 0.68 15.23 -6.70
CA LEU A 158 0.54 16.70 -6.50
C LEU A 158 1.70 17.48 -7.14
N ARG A 159 2.91 16.97 -7.02
CA ARG A 159 4.08 17.47 -7.74
C ARG A 159 5.08 16.36 -7.99
N PRO A 160 4.98 15.65 -9.13
CA PRO A 160 5.92 14.58 -9.46
C PRO A 160 7.34 15.13 -9.61
N PRO A 161 8.36 14.32 -9.31
CA PRO A 161 9.74 14.78 -9.37
C PRO A 161 10.16 15.15 -10.81
N ASP A 162 10.77 16.29 -10.95
CA ASP A 162 11.32 16.79 -12.22
C ASP A 162 12.52 15.95 -12.65
N PRO A 163 12.62 15.53 -13.92
CA PRO A 163 13.70 14.67 -14.41
C PRO A 163 15.09 15.34 -14.44
N TYR A 164 15.18 16.66 -14.36
CA TYR A 164 16.47 17.38 -14.43
C TYR A 164 17.09 17.61 -13.05
N LYS A 165 16.28 18.09 -12.08
CA LYS A 165 16.74 18.46 -10.73
C LYS A 165 16.16 17.56 -9.65
N ASN A 166 15.27 16.63 -9.99
CA ASN A 166 14.55 15.73 -9.08
C ASN A 166 13.74 16.46 -7.98
N LYS A 167 13.31 17.71 -8.26
CA LYS A 167 12.45 18.48 -7.37
C LYS A 167 11.00 17.98 -7.46
N GLY A 168 10.36 17.78 -6.33
CA GLY A 168 8.99 17.28 -6.23
C GLY A 168 8.82 16.35 -5.05
N VAL A 169 7.68 15.67 -5.01
CA VAL A 169 7.33 14.62 -4.03
C VAL A 169 7.67 13.26 -4.63
N ARG A 170 8.47 12.46 -3.94
CA ARG A 170 8.88 11.12 -4.37
C ARG A 170 8.73 10.10 -3.23
N TYR A 171 8.71 8.84 -3.55
CA TYR A 171 8.84 7.79 -2.53
C TYR A 171 10.26 7.78 -1.94
N ALA A 172 10.38 7.45 -0.67
CA ALA A 172 11.69 7.26 -0.05
C ALA A 172 12.45 6.15 -0.77
N GLY A 173 13.69 6.44 -1.17
CA GLY A 173 14.53 5.50 -1.91
C GLY A 173 14.14 5.29 -3.39
N GLU A 174 13.23 6.08 -3.95
CA GLU A 174 12.86 5.98 -5.37
C GLU A 174 14.04 6.36 -6.28
N ARG A 175 14.41 5.45 -7.19
CA ARG A 175 15.41 5.71 -8.22
C ARG A 175 14.79 6.48 -9.38
N LEU A 176 15.11 7.76 -9.48
CA LEU A 176 14.65 8.62 -10.56
C LEU A 176 15.64 8.61 -11.74
N LYS A 177 15.10 8.48 -12.97
CA LYS A 177 15.93 8.66 -14.18
C LYS A 177 16.22 10.15 -14.36
N LYS A 178 17.48 10.54 -14.21
CA LYS A 178 17.93 11.92 -14.43
C LYS A 178 18.23 12.14 -15.90
N LYS A 179 17.71 13.23 -16.47
CA LYS A 179 18.06 13.69 -17.81
C LYS A 179 19.16 14.75 -17.73
N VAL A 180 20.03 14.75 -18.72
CA VAL A 180 21.09 15.77 -18.88
C VAL A 180 20.46 17.00 -19.53
N GLY A 181 20.71 18.18 -19.00
CA GLY A 181 20.29 19.45 -19.60
C GLY A 181 21.13 19.79 -20.86
N LYS A 182 20.73 20.83 -21.59
CA LYS A 182 21.36 21.24 -22.85
C LYS A 182 22.87 21.49 -22.76
N THR A 183 23.41 21.90 -21.62
CA THR A 183 24.84 22.14 -21.36
C THR A 183 25.67 20.87 -21.23
N GLY A 184 25.08 19.70 -21.05
CA GLY A 184 25.80 18.43 -20.94
C GLY A 184 25.77 17.59 -22.23
N ALA A 185 25.15 18.06 -23.27
CA ALA A 185 25.15 17.44 -24.60
C ALA A 185 26.32 17.97 -25.44
N LYS A 186 27.55 17.59 -25.09
CA LYS A 186 28.71 17.65 -25.96
C LYS A 186 29.13 16.25 -26.37
#